data_419c4b3ec461e45171ff2faab4512c30
#
_entry.id   419c4b3ec461e45171ff2faab4512c30
#
_cell.length_a   1.000
_cell.length_b   1.000
_cell.length_c   1.000
_cell.angle_alpha   90.00
_cell.angle_beta   90.00
_cell.angle_gamma   90.00
#
_symmetry.space_group_name_H-M   'P 1'
#
loop_
_entity.id
_entity.type
_entity.pdbx_description
1 polymer ?
#
loop_
_entity_poly.entity_id
_entity_poly.type
_entity_poly.pdbx_seq_one_letter_code
_entity_poly.pdbx_strand_id
1 'polypeptide(L)'
;MSLFRVFVDGQLFYHPHLSQLSITEAKVQEDAENIDSLTLSAPFNHPYLSSIQPMASTIVCKKDDLTVFEGRALDDGTDFYNTHTWTCESCLAYLKDTMQPPFSYQGPLRGLLEQFLAVHNAAVEEKKQFTLGTVTVKDNNDYISYSNSDYSVTLDAIQDKLIKTHGGYLQVRYTEDGKVLDYLEDFPDRSLQTVEFGKNLTDVKITRDHTERVTALIPLGAKLTETDEDDNETETETRLDITAVNDGKNYVYDAEAVEEIGWIWTTEVWEDVTLAGNLLRKANARSQNWPKASPVWN
;
A
#
# COMPACT_ATOMS: atom_id res chain seq x y z
N MET A 1 0.77 27.06 21.39
CA MET A 1 -0.38 26.64 20.56
C MET A 1 0.18 26.38 19.17
N SER A 2 0.04 25.19 18.61
CA SER A 2 0.61 24.90 17.30
C SER A 2 -0.12 25.68 16.21
N LEU A 3 0.64 26.22 15.27
CA LEU A 3 0.17 27.06 14.18
C LEU A 3 -0.01 26.19 12.93
N PHE A 4 -1.28 25.99 12.48
CA PHE A 4 -1.58 25.31 11.23
C PHE A 4 -1.75 26.32 10.10
N ARG A 5 -1.13 26.02 8.95
CA ARG A 5 -1.18 26.82 7.74
C ARG A 5 -1.41 25.93 6.54
N VAL A 6 -2.11 26.44 5.53
CA VAL A 6 -2.29 25.75 4.25
C VAL A 6 -1.72 26.63 3.14
N PHE A 7 -0.99 26.02 2.24
CA PHE A 7 -0.42 26.65 1.05
C PHE A 7 -0.94 25.93 -0.20
N VAL A 8 -1.16 26.70 -1.26
CA VAL A 8 -1.53 26.22 -2.59
C VAL A 8 -0.50 26.76 -3.58
N ASP A 9 0.23 25.88 -4.26
CA ASP A 9 1.31 26.23 -5.18
C ASP A 9 2.32 27.24 -4.58
N GLY A 10 2.61 27.08 -3.28
CA GLY A 10 3.49 27.97 -2.50
C GLY A 10 2.82 29.25 -1.98
N GLN A 11 1.62 29.59 -2.43
CA GLN A 11 0.86 30.75 -1.94
C GLN A 11 0.13 30.40 -0.65
N LEU A 12 0.20 31.28 0.36
CA LEU A 12 -0.53 31.11 1.61
C LEU A 12 -2.05 31.16 1.35
N PHE A 13 -2.73 30.05 1.58
CA PHE A 13 -4.16 29.90 1.42
C PHE A 13 -4.90 30.06 2.75
N TYR A 14 -4.37 29.49 3.83
CA TYR A 14 -4.95 29.60 5.17
C TYR A 14 -3.92 30.01 6.22
N HIS A 15 -4.34 30.93 7.10
CA HIS A 15 -3.59 31.30 8.29
C HIS A 15 -4.55 31.69 9.42
N PRO A 16 -4.43 31.12 10.65
CA PRO A 16 -5.42 31.31 11.71
C PRO A 16 -5.53 32.76 12.25
N HIS A 17 -4.52 33.59 11.98
CA HIS A 17 -4.53 35.00 12.40
C HIS A 17 -4.92 35.98 11.28
N LEU A 18 -5.26 35.50 10.09
CA LEU A 18 -5.68 36.31 8.95
C LEU A 18 -7.12 35.98 8.59
N SER A 19 -8.06 36.82 9.05
CA SER A 19 -9.50 36.58 8.85
C SER A 19 -9.91 36.50 7.38
N GLN A 20 -9.21 37.19 6.47
CA GLN A 20 -9.47 37.12 5.01
C GLN A 20 -9.03 35.79 4.40
N LEU A 21 -8.18 35.00 5.08
CA LEU A 21 -7.73 33.67 4.67
C LEU A 21 -8.34 32.58 5.56
N SER A 22 -9.57 32.78 6.01
CA SER A 22 -10.26 31.80 6.83
C SER A 22 -10.79 30.63 5.98
N ILE A 23 -10.74 29.44 6.54
CA ILE A 23 -11.33 28.23 6.00
C ILE A 23 -12.40 27.70 6.96
N THR A 24 -13.29 26.84 6.48
CA THR A 24 -14.31 26.20 7.30
C THR A 24 -13.83 24.84 7.83
N GLU A 25 -12.99 24.15 7.07
CA GLU A 25 -12.43 22.85 7.44
C GLU A 25 -11.06 22.63 6.82
N ALA A 26 -10.15 22.00 7.56
CA ALA A 26 -8.95 21.32 7.06
C ALA A 26 -8.74 20.06 7.91
N LYS A 27 -9.14 18.92 7.38
CA LYS A 27 -9.03 17.63 8.07
C LYS A 27 -8.06 16.73 7.32
N VAL A 28 -6.88 16.51 7.90
CA VAL A 28 -5.93 15.49 7.44
C VAL A 28 -6.30 14.16 8.11
N GLN A 29 -6.37 13.12 7.32
CA GLN A 29 -6.52 11.75 7.77
C GLN A 29 -5.31 10.96 7.30
N GLU A 30 -4.49 10.55 8.26
CA GLU A 30 -3.34 9.67 8.04
C GLU A 30 -3.80 8.21 8.03
N ASP A 31 -3.29 7.43 7.10
CA ASP A 31 -3.61 6.02 6.94
C ASP A 31 -2.31 5.22 6.77
N ALA A 32 -2.06 4.27 7.68
CA ALA A 32 -0.83 3.49 7.69
C ALA A 32 -0.69 2.55 6.48
N GLU A 33 -1.80 2.11 5.91
CA GLU A 33 -1.82 1.10 4.83
C GLU A 33 -2.18 1.70 3.47
N ASN A 34 -2.75 2.91 3.46
CA ASN A 34 -3.25 3.56 2.27
C ASN A 34 -2.64 4.95 2.06
N ILE A 35 -3.23 5.71 1.16
CA ILE A 35 -2.86 7.08 0.86
C ILE A 35 -3.59 8.00 1.84
N ASP A 36 -2.84 8.88 2.51
CA ASP A 36 -3.42 9.92 3.34
C ASP A 36 -4.34 10.83 2.54
N SER A 37 -5.35 11.37 3.21
CA SER A 37 -6.32 12.28 2.61
C SER A 37 -6.41 13.59 3.37
N LEU A 38 -6.82 14.64 2.65
CA LEU A 38 -7.17 15.93 3.21
C LEU A 38 -8.52 16.36 2.68
N THR A 39 -9.44 16.72 3.57
CA THR A 39 -10.62 17.49 3.22
C THR A 39 -10.35 18.96 3.53
N LEU A 40 -10.43 19.82 2.52
CA LEU A 40 -10.24 21.27 2.65
C LEU A 40 -11.52 21.98 2.22
N SER A 41 -12.05 22.85 3.08
CA SER A 41 -13.26 23.63 2.75
C SER A 41 -13.06 25.11 3.05
N ALA A 42 -13.52 25.96 2.15
CA ALA A 42 -13.42 27.42 2.29
C ALA A 42 -14.72 28.12 1.88
N PRO A 43 -15.07 29.26 2.52
CA PRO A 43 -16.28 30.00 2.19
C PRO A 43 -16.16 30.71 0.83
N PHE A 44 -17.29 31.01 0.22
CA PHE A 44 -17.39 31.62 -1.13
C PHE A 44 -16.60 32.93 -1.30
N ASN A 45 -16.35 33.65 -0.23
CA ASN A 45 -15.64 34.94 -0.24
C ASN A 45 -14.13 34.79 0.02
N HIS A 46 -13.61 33.57 0.07
CA HIS A 46 -12.17 33.34 0.18
C HIS A 46 -11.45 33.85 -1.09
N PRO A 47 -10.38 34.67 -0.96
CA PRO A 47 -9.80 35.38 -2.11
C PRO A 47 -9.11 34.48 -3.13
N TYR A 48 -8.77 33.24 -2.75
CA TYR A 48 -7.96 32.33 -3.55
C TYR A 48 -8.70 31.03 -3.92
N LEU A 49 -10.03 31.00 -3.96
CA LEU A 49 -10.77 29.79 -4.35
C LEU A 49 -10.34 29.24 -5.72
N SER A 50 -10.16 30.16 -6.68
CA SER A 50 -9.75 29.78 -8.05
C SER A 50 -8.30 29.36 -8.20
N SER A 51 -7.49 29.44 -7.14
CA SER A 51 -6.10 28.99 -7.19
C SER A 51 -5.97 27.46 -7.08
N ILE A 52 -6.98 26.78 -6.53
CA ILE A 52 -6.98 25.32 -6.45
C ILE A 52 -7.56 24.75 -7.74
N GLN A 53 -6.70 24.08 -8.49
CA GLN A 53 -7.09 23.34 -9.69
C GLN A 53 -6.91 21.85 -9.43
N PRO A 54 -8.00 21.05 -9.44
CA PRO A 54 -7.90 19.61 -9.27
C PRO A 54 -6.88 18.98 -10.19
N MET A 55 -6.16 17.99 -9.71
CA MET A 55 -5.05 17.25 -10.34
C MET A 55 -3.80 18.08 -10.69
N ALA A 56 -3.83 19.41 -10.58
CA ALA A 56 -2.72 20.29 -11.00
C ALA A 56 -2.03 21.01 -9.82
N SER A 57 -2.83 21.59 -8.90
CA SER A 57 -2.27 22.36 -7.79
C SER A 57 -1.71 21.48 -6.70
N THR A 58 -0.57 21.90 -6.14
CA THR A 58 0.04 21.29 -4.96
C THR A 58 -0.49 21.95 -3.69
N ILE A 59 -1.07 21.16 -2.81
CA ILE A 59 -1.61 21.60 -1.51
C ILE A 59 -0.68 21.12 -0.41
N VAL A 60 -0.22 22.03 0.43
CA VAL A 60 0.71 21.75 1.53
C VAL A 60 0.11 22.24 2.84
N CYS A 61 -0.07 21.33 3.80
CA CYS A 61 -0.44 21.69 5.18
C CYS A 61 0.80 21.63 6.07
N LYS A 62 1.00 22.70 6.85
CA LYS A 62 2.11 22.79 7.82
C LYS A 62 1.56 22.99 9.21
N LYS A 63 2.16 22.27 10.17
CA LYS A 63 2.02 22.49 11.60
C LYS A 63 3.31 23.11 12.09
N ASP A 64 3.25 24.39 12.48
CA ASP A 64 4.43 25.22 12.69
C ASP A 64 5.29 25.24 11.40
N ASP A 65 6.51 24.76 11.41
CA ASP A 65 7.36 24.66 10.22
C ASP A 65 7.43 23.24 9.62
N LEU A 66 6.75 22.28 10.27
CA LEU A 66 6.72 20.89 9.82
C LEU A 66 5.60 20.69 8.79
N THR A 67 5.94 20.15 7.62
CA THR A 67 4.95 19.67 6.66
C THR A 67 4.28 18.40 7.18
N VAL A 68 2.96 18.45 7.35
CA VAL A 68 2.14 17.31 7.81
C VAL A 68 1.33 16.68 6.67
N PHE A 69 1.17 17.39 5.56
CA PHE A 69 0.52 16.89 4.36
C PHE A 69 1.03 17.66 3.16
N GLU A 70 1.33 16.95 2.09
CA GLU A 70 1.52 17.49 0.75
C GLU A 70 0.81 16.57 -0.25
N GLY A 71 0.07 17.17 -1.17
CA GLY A 71 -0.69 16.39 -2.14
C GLY A 71 -1.39 17.26 -3.15
N ARG A 72 -2.45 16.73 -3.78
CA ARG A 72 -3.25 17.39 -4.80
C ARG A 72 -4.74 17.23 -4.53
N ALA A 73 -5.56 18.15 -4.97
CA ALA A 73 -7.01 17.99 -5.01
C ALA A 73 -7.41 17.02 -6.12
N LEU A 74 -8.36 16.13 -5.82
CA LEU A 74 -8.96 15.19 -6.79
C LEU A 74 -10.20 15.82 -7.44
N ASP A 75 -10.99 16.50 -6.63
CA ASP A 75 -12.28 17.07 -7.01
C ASP A 75 -12.48 18.45 -6.39
N ASP A 76 -13.51 19.10 -6.81
CA ASP A 76 -14.07 20.28 -6.18
C ASP A 76 -15.59 20.16 -6.13
N GLY A 77 -16.18 20.63 -5.04
CA GLY A 77 -17.62 20.66 -4.82
C GLY A 77 -18.05 21.99 -4.22
N THR A 78 -19.29 22.37 -4.44
CA THR A 78 -19.87 23.58 -3.82
C THR A 78 -21.23 23.20 -3.24
N ASP A 79 -21.46 23.54 -1.99
CA ASP A 79 -22.73 23.27 -1.31
C ASP A 79 -23.77 24.40 -1.55
N PHE A 80 -24.95 24.24 -0.95
CA PHE A 80 -26.02 25.23 -1.04
C PHE A 80 -25.65 26.62 -0.48
N TYR A 81 -24.69 26.66 0.46
CA TYR A 81 -24.20 27.90 1.07
C TYR A 81 -23.01 28.50 0.32
N ASN A 82 -22.68 27.92 -0.83
CA ASN A 82 -21.49 28.28 -1.63
C ASN A 82 -20.17 28.05 -0.86
N THR A 83 -20.12 27.06 0.03
CA THR A 83 -18.86 26.58 0.60
C THR A 83 -18.19 25.67 -0.42
N HIS A 84 -16.96 26.00 -0.79
CA HIS A 84 -16.15 25.16 -1.66
C HIS A 84 -15.44 24.10 -0.85
N THR A 85 -15.48 22.85 -1.31
CA THR A 85 -14.84 21.71 -0.68
C THR A 85 -14.02 20.93 -1.69
N TRP A 86 -12.80 20.58 -1.32
CA TRP A 86 -11.87 19.76 -2.10
C TRP A 86 -11.53 18.51 -1.32
N THR A 87 -11.63 17.37 -2.00
CA THR A 87 -11.04 16.10 -1.52
C THR A 87 -9.65 16.00 -2.10
N CYS A 88 -8.65 15.80 -1.24
CA CYS A 88 -7.25 15.74 -1.65
C CYS A 88 -6.64 14.39 -1.26
N GLU A 89 -5.71 13.93 -2.07
CA GLU A 89 -4.86 12.76 -1.78
C GLU A 89 -3.41 13.20 -1.57
N SER A 90 -2.67 12.50 -0.70
CA SER A 90 -1.28 12.83 -0.43
C SER A 90 -0.36 12.50 -1.61
N CYS A 91 0.85 13.04 -1.56
CA CYS A 91 1.84 12.86 -2.64
C CYS A 91 2.21 11.40 -2.91
N LEU A 92 1.98 10.45 -1.98
CA LEU A 92 2.14 9.02 -2.25
C LEU A 92 1.32 8.57 -3.46
N ALA A 93 0.17 9.21 -3.70
CA ALA A 93 -0.67 8.97 -4.87
C ALA A 93 -0.01 9.30 -6.21
N TYR A 94 1.06 10.09 -6.25
CA TYR A 94 1.80 10.35 -7.49
C TYR A 94 2.37 9.08 -8.11
N LEU A 95 2.62 8.05 -7.29
CA LEU A 95 3.01 6.72 -7.78
C LEU A 95 1.91 6.02 -8.60
N LYS A 96 0.66 6.50 -8.58
CA LYS A 96 -0.41 6.03 -9.47
C LYS A 96 -0.32 6.63 -10.88
N ASP A 97 0.41 7.73 -11.05
CA ASP A 97 0.48 8.46 -12.31
C ASP A 97 1.42 7.78 -13.33
N THR A 98 2.13 6.72 -12.93
CA THR A 98 3.15 6.06 -13.76
C THR A 98 2.98 4.56 -13.83
N MET A 99 3.51 3.98 -14.90
CA MET A 99 3.45 2.57 -15.18
C MET A 99 4.83 1.94 -15.16
N GLN A 100 4.96 0.79 -14.53
CA GLN A 100 6.15 -0.05 -14.60
C GLN A 100 6.09 -0.89 -15.89
N PRO A 101 7.13 -0.86 -16.73
CA PRO A 101 7.20 -1.72 -17.90
C PRO A 101 7.48 -3.17 -17.48
N PRO A 102 7.31 -4.14 -18.41
CA PRO A 102 7.78 -5.50 -18.19
C PRO A 102 9.28 -5.54 -17.90
N PHE A 103 9.67 -6.19 -16.80
CA PHE A 103 11.06 -6.44 -16.47
C PHE A 103 11.20 -7.59 -15.46
N SER A 104 12.41 -8.10 -15.35
CA SER A 104 12.79 -9.09 -14.33
C SER A 104 13.90 -8.52 -13.44
N TYR A 105 13.81 -8.82 -12.16
CA TYR A 105 14.79 -8.38 -11.16
C TYR A 105 15.12 -9.53 -10.22
N GLN A 106 16.39 -9.64 -9.87
CA GLN A 106 16.88 -10.55 -8.83
C GLN A 106 17.87 -9.80 -7.96
N GLY A 107 17.61 -9.78 -6.66
CA GLY A 107 18.48 -9.07 -5.73
C GLY A 107 17.76 -8.65 -4.44
N PRO A 108 18.38 -7.74 -3.66
CA PRO A 108 17.77 -7.23 -2.43
C PRO A 108 16.46 -6.47 -2.69
N LEU A 109 15.55 -6.55 -1.72
CA LEU A 109 14.25 -5.86 -1.76
C LEU A 109 14.40 -4.34 -2.00
N ARG A 110 15.39 -3.71 -1.35
CA ARG A 110 15.74 -2.30 -1.55
C ARG A 110 15.98 -1.97 -3.03
N GLY A 111 16.73 -2.80 -3.74
CA GLY A 111 17.07 -2.59 -5.15
C GLY A 111 15.85 -2.68 -6.07
N LEU A 112 14.85 -3.53 -5.75
CA LEU A 112 13.59 -3.55 -6.51
C LEU A 112 12.81 -2.25 -6.32
N LEU A 113 12.72 -1.73 -5.10
CA LEU A 113 12.05 -0.46 -4.85
C LEU A 113 12.79 0.71 -5.52
N GLU A 114 14.14 0.70 -5.55
CA GLU A 114 14.94 1.67 -6.31
C GLU A 114 14.63 1.64 -7.81
N GLN A 115 14.43 0.45 -8.40
CA GLN A 115 14.03 0.31 -9.81
C GLN A 115 12.64 0.91 -10.06
N PHE A 116 11.67 0.61 -9.21
CA PHE A 116 10.33 1.19 -9.33
C PHE A 116 10.36 2.72 -9.26
N LEU A 117 11.10 3.29 -8.30
CA LEU A 117 11.22 4.73 -8.16
C LEU A 117 12.02 5.37 -9.32
N ALA A 118 13.02 4.69 -9.86
CA ALA A 118 13.76 5.20 -11.01
C ALA A 118 12.88 5.36 -12.25
N VAL A 119 12.01 4.37 -12.52
CA VAL A 119 11.04 4.43 -13.62
C VAL A 119 10.02 5.54 -13.38
N HIS A 120 9.49 5.64 -12.16
CA HIS A 120 8.56 6.70 -11.78
C HIS A 120 9.18 8.09 -11.98
N ASN A 121 10.34 8.33 -11.38
CA ASN A 121 11.02 9.63 -11.40
C ASN A 121 11.39 10.07 -12.82
N ALA A 122 11.71 9.13 -13.71
CA ALA A 122 12.01 9.44 -15.11
C ALA A 122 10.77 9.88 -15.92
N ALA A 123 9.58 9.56 -15.44
CA ALA A 123 8.32 9.80 -16.14
C ALA A 123 7.53 11.02 -15.62
N VAL A 124 7.93 11.62 -14.50
CA VAL A 124 7.22 12.72 -13.86
C VAL A 124 8.09 13.96 -13.64
N GLU A 125 7.45 15.10 -13.41
CA GLU A 125 8.10 16.35 -13.04
C GLU A 125 8.76 16.24 -11.65
N GLU A 126 9.78 17.03 -11.39
CA GLU A 126 10.56 17.05 -10.15
C GLU A 126 9.69 17.14 -8.89
N LYS A 127 8.62 17.95 -8.94
CA LYS A 127 7.68 18.09 -7.83
C LYS A 127 6.94 16.81 -7.44
N LYS A 128 6.93 15.78 -8.31
CA LYS A 128 6.30 14.48 -8.07
C LYS A 128 7.29 13.35 -7.78
N GLN A 129 8.59 13.63 -7.88
CA GLN A 129 9.65 12.63 -7.68
C GLN A 129 9.86 12.29 -6.20
N PHE A 130 10.44 11.12 -5.97
CA PHE A 130 10.81 10.62 -4.64
C PHE A 130 12.27 10.19 -4.63
N THR A 131 12.94 10.48 -3.52
CA THR A 131 14.24 9.87 -3.20
C THR A 131 13.99 8.67 -2.29
N LEU A 132 14.63 7.53 -2.55
CA LEU A 132 14.53 6.39 -1.65
C LEU A 132 15.31 6.66 -0.36
N GLY A 133 14.60 6.55 0.75
CA GLY A 133 15.16 6.73 2.09
C GLY A 133 15.55 5.41 2.76
N THR A 134 15.04 5.20 3.96
CA THR A 134 15.31 4.03 4.78
C THR A 134 14.46 2.85 4.34
N VAL A 135 15.08 1.68 4.19
CA VAL A 135 14.37 0.41 3.98
C VAL A 135 14.78 -0.52 5.10
N THR A 136 13.83 -0.84 6.00
CA THR A 136 14.07 -1.75 7.14
C THR A 136 13.44 -3.13 6.95
N VAL A 137 12.45 -3.23 6.04
CA VAL A 137 11.84 -4.51 5.68
C VAL A 137 12.89 -5.41 5.01
N LYS A 138 12.95 -6.66 5.45
CA LYS A 138 13.90 -7.66 4.95
C LYS A 138 13.18 -8.89 4.45
N ASP A 139 13.68 -9.46 3.37
CA ASP A 139 13.40 -10.85 3.04
C ASP A 139 14.35 -11.78 3.81
N ASN A 140 13.91 -13.01 4.10
CA ASN A 140 14.63 -13.96 4.94
C ASN A 140 16.07 -14.27 4.45
N ASN A 141 16.32 -14.13 3.15
CA ASN A 141 17.63 -14.36 2.52
C ASN A 141 18.19 -13.13 1.80
N ASP A 142 17.54 -11.97 1.96
CA ASP A 142 17.85 -10.70 1.27
C ASP A 142 17.95 -10.85 -0.25
N TYR A 143 17.14 -11.74 -0.81
CA TYR A 143 17.15 -12.06 -2.22
C TYR A 143 15.74 -12.36 -2.72
N ILE A 144 15.17 -11.45 -3.49
CA ILE A 144 13.86 -11.60 -4.11
C ILE A 144 14.00 -11.82 -5.60
N SER A 145 13.09 -12.59 -6.18
CA SER A 145 12.91 -12.71 -7.61
C SER A 145 11.59 -12.07 -8.01
N TYR A 146 11.66 -11.12 -8.91
CA TYR A 146 10.52 -10.41 -9.47
C TYR A 146 10.51 -10.55 -10.98
N SER A 147 9.36 -10.84 -11.54
CA SER A 147 9.12 -10.80 -12.98
C SER A 147 7.72 -10.24 -13.23
N ASN A 148 7.62 -9.37 -14.21
CA ASN A 148 6.36 -8.86 -14.70
C ASN A 148 6.39 -8.88 -16.23
N SER A 149 5.39 -9.47 -16.86
CA SER A 149 5.24 -9.57 -18.31
C SER A 149 4.41 -8.42 -18.91
N ASP A 150 3.68 -7.68 -18.05
CA ASP A 150 2.76 -6.63 -18.46
C ASP A 150 3.10 -5.30 -17.80
N TYR A 151 2.47 -4.22 -18.27
CA TYR A 151 2.52 -2.94 -17.59
C TYR A 151 1.65 -2.96 -16.34
N SER A 152 2.15 -2.41 -15.24
CA SER A 152 1.41 -2.25 -13.98
C SER A 152 1.59 -0.84 -13.43
N VAL A 153 0.57 -0.32 -12.75
CA VAL A 153 0.66 0.96 -12.02
C VAL A 153 1.77 0.86 -10.98
N THR A 154 2.62 1.87 -10.86
CA THR A 154 3.79 1.82 -9.97
C THR A 154 3.39 1.56 -8.52
N LEU A 155 2.36 2.23 -8.00
CA LEU A 155 1.89 2.01 -6.63
C LEU A 155 1.39 0.58 -6.43
N ASP A 156 0.60 0.06 -7.38
CA ASP A 156 0.06 -1.29 -7.31
C ASP A 156 1.19 -2.34 -7.34
N ALA A 157 2.21 -2.13 -8.18
CA ALA A 157 3.38 -3.00 -8.21
C ALA A 157 4.12 -3.03 -6.86
N ILE A 158 4.28 -1.86 -6.21
CA ILE A 158 4.88 -1.77 -4.87
C ILE A 158 4.00 -2.48 -3.85
N GLN A 159 2.69 -2.22 -3.84
CA GLN A 159 1.76 -2.83 -2.89
C GLN A 159 1.71 -4.35 -3.06
N ASP A 160 1.56 -4.84 -4.29
CA ASP A 160 1.38 -6.28 -4.54
C ASP A 160 2.67 -7.08 -4.34
N LYS A 161 3.81 -6.53 -4.76
CA LYS A 161 5.08 -7.28 -4.77
C LYS A 161 5.93 -7.07 -3.54
N LEU A 162 5.78 -5.94 -2.86
CA LEU A 162 6.55 -5.64 -1.65
C LEU A 162 5.67 -5.74 -0.40
N ILE A 163 4.65 -4.90 -0.27
CA ILE A 163 3.88 -4.78 0.98
C ILE A 163 3.07 -6.05 1.28
N LYS A 164 2.29 -6.55 0.31
CA LYS A 164 1.49 -7.78 0.51
C LYS A 164 2.34 -9.03 0.72
N THR A 165 3.56 -9.05 0.16
CA THR A 165 4.45 -10.21 0.23
C THR A 165 5.35 -10.19 1.45
N HIS A 166 5.87 -9.01 1.82
CA HIS A 166 6.90 -8.86 2.86
C HIS A 166 6.41 -8.05 4.07
N GLY A 167 5.19 -7.50 4.02
CA GLY A 167 4.67 -6.62 5.06
C GLY A 167 5.31 -5.24 5.03
N GLY A 168 5.17 -4.52 6.14
CA GLY A 168 5.73 -3.18 6.30
C GLY A 168 4.84 -2.06 5.75
N TYR A 169 5.35 -0.82 5.83
CA TYR A 169 4.61 0.39 5.53
C TYR A 169 5.45 1.35 4.70
N LEU A 170 4.80 2.10 3.81
CA LEU A 170 5.41 3.23 3.11
C LEU A 170 5.18 4.50 3.93
N GLN A 171 6.25 5.27 4.14
CA GLN A 171 6.17 6.57 4.79
C GLN A 171 6.86 7.62 3.93
N VAL A 172 6.18 8.75 3.72
CA VAL A 172 6.80 9.90 3.05
C VAL A 172 7.27 10.90 4.10
N ARG A 173 8.56 11.24 4.02
CA ARG A 173 9.15 12.35 4.80
C ARG A 173 9.42 13.53 3.89
N TYR A 174 9.13 14.72 4.39
CA TYR A 174 9.37 15.97 3.68
C TYR A 174 10.69 16.58 4.17
N THR A 175 11.62 16.82 3.26
CA THR A 175 12.93 17.40 3.54
C THR A 175 13.12 18.69 2.73
N GLU A 176 14.20 19.42 2.97
CA GLU A 176 14.55 20.59 2.14
C GLU A 176 14.85 20.20 0.69
N ASP A 177 15.37 18.98 0.48
CA ASP A 177 15.74 18.45 -0.84
C ASP A 177 14.57 17.74 -1.55
N GLY A 178 13.37 17.71 -0.95
CA GLY A 178 12.19 17.10 -1.54
C GLY A 178 11.57 15.97 -0.70
N LYS A 179 10.90 15.04 -1.37
CA LYS A 179 10.18 13.92 -0.76
C LYS A 179 11.05 12.69 -0.68
N VAL A 180 11.14 12.12 0.51
CA VAL A 180 11.87 10.87 0.79
C VAL A 180 10.85 9.79 1.09
N LEU A 181 10.87 8.69 0.33
CA LEU A 181 10.04 7.52 0.55
C LEU A 181 10.82 6.49 1.37
N ASP A 182 10.34 6.20 2.56
CA ASP A 182 10.83 5.12 3.41
C ASP A 182 9.94 3.88 3.28
N TYR A 183 10.53 2.69 3.40
CA TYR A 183 9.80 1.42 3.49
C TYR A 183 10.19 0.71 4.79
N LEU A 184 9.30 0.75 5.76
CA LEU A 184 9.59 0.42 7.14
C LEU A 184 8.85 -0.84 7.59
N GLU A 185 9.52 -1.69 8.35
CA GLU A 185 8.93 -2.89 8.98
C GLU A 185 7.97 -2.49 10.12
N ASP A 186 8.32 -1.43 10.86
CA ASP A 186 7.51 -0.88 11.95
C ASP A 186 7.68 0.65 11.97
N PHE A 187 6.71 1.38 12.52
CA PHE A 187 6.82 2.83 12.68
C PHE A 187 7.92 3.16 13.70
N PRO A 188 8.84 4.08 13.34
CA PRO A 188 9.95 4.44 14.22
C PRO A 188 9.48 5.21 15.47
N ASP A 189 8.41 5.98 15.31
CA ASP A 189 7.87 6.84 16.38
C ASP A 189 6.71 6.14 17.08
N ARG A 190 7.01 5.54 18.24
CA ARG A 190 5.97 4.99 19.12
C ARG A 190 5.47 6.07 20.05
N SER A 191 4.15 6.27 20.09
CA SER A 191 3.54 7.13 21.10
C SER A 191 3.89 6.63 22.50
N LEU A 192 4.40 7.54 23.34
CA LEU A 192 4.62 7.27 24.78
C LEU A 192 3.32 7.37 25.58
N GLN A 193 2.22 7.76 24.93
CA GLN A 193 0.93 7.88 25.59
C GLN A 193 0.32 6.50 25.82
N THR A 194 0.19 6.12 27.07
CA THR A 194 -0.54 4.90 27.44
C THR A 194 -2.04 5.14 27.25
N VAL A 195 -2.72 4.18 26.60
CA VAL A 195 -4.18 4.18 26.50
C VAL A 195 -4.75 3.43 27.70
N GLU A 196 -5.54 4.11 28.52
CA GLU A 196 -6.09 3.55 29.76
C GLU A 196 -7.60 3.81 29.85
N PHE A 197 -8.38 2.76 30.15
CA PHE A 197 -9.80 2.88 30.39
C PHE A 197 -10.09 3.81 31.57
N GLY A 198 -11.03 4.73 31.40
CA GLY A 198 -11.40 5.73 32.42
C GLY A 198 -10.45 6.95 32.51
N LYS A 199 -9.38 7.01 31.68
CA LYS A 199 -8.53 8.20 31.57
C LYS A 199 -8.65 8.85 30.19
N ASN A 200 -8.27 8.15 29.15
CA ASN A 200 -8.25 8.64 27.79
C ASN A 200 -8.89 7.66 26.77
N LEU A 201 -9.39 6.51 27.24
CA LEU A 201 -10.21 5.59 26.48
C LEU A 201 -11.65 5.67 27.04
N THR A 202 -12.57 6.16 26.23
CA THR A 202 -13.99 6.29 26.59
C THR A 202 -14.79 5.06 26.22
N ASP A 203 -14.43 4.41 25.12
CA ASP A 203 -15.04 3.18 24.62
C ASP A 203 -14.06 2.40 23.74
N VAL A 204 -14.25 1.09 23.64
CA VAL A 204 -13.52 0.21 22.74
C VAL A 204 -14.47 -0.85 22.20
N LYS A 205 -14.57 -0.94 20.90
CA LYS A 205 -15.28 -2.01 20.22
C LYS A 205 -14.27 -2.94 19.55
N ILE A 206 -14.33 -4.22 19.93
CA ILE A 206 -13.53 -5.26 19.29
C ILE A 206 -14.44 -6.05 18.37
N THR A 207 -14.20 -5.98 17.07
CA THR A 207 -14.87 -6.84 16.09
C THR A 207 -13.86 -7.90 15.65
N ARG A 208 -14.28 -9.16 15.57
CA ARG A 208 -13.45 -10.23 15.01
C ARG A 208 -14.05 -10.60 13.66
N ASP A 209 -13.27 -10.38 12.60
CA ASP A 209 -13.63 -10.83 11.27
C ASP A 209 -13.11 -12.26 11.07
N HIS A 210 -13.98 -13.15 10.63
CA HIS A 210 -13.67 -14.54 10.36
C HIS A 210 -13.93 -14.91 8.89
N THR A 211 -14.28 -13.94 8.05
CA THR A 211 -14.71 -14.19 6.66
C THR A 211 -13.59 -14.71 5.78
N GLU A 212 -12.32 -14.40 6.13
CA GLU A 212 -11.15 -14.85 5.37
C GLU A 212 -10.49 -16.13 5.95
N ARG A 213 -11.13 -16.78 6.91
CA ARG A 213 -10.60 -18.05 7.44
C ARG A 213 -10.67 -19.12 6.37
N VAL A 214 -9.54 -19.80 6.15
CA VAL A 214 -9.43 -20.98 5.28
C VAL A 214 -8.84 -22.13 6.09
N THR A 215 -9.23 -23.36 5.77
CA THR A 215 -8.76 -24.55 6.47
C THR A 215 -8.05 -25.56 5.57
N ALA A 216 -8.17 -25.40 4.25
CA ALA A 216 -7.51 -26.23 3.25
C ALA A 216 -7.08 -25.39 2.04
N LEU A 217 -5.90 -25.70 1.51
CA LEU A 217 -5.29 -25.04 0.36
C LEU A 217 -4.89 -26.07 -0.70
N ILE A 218 -5.33 -25.85 -1.93
CA ILE A 218 -4.85 -26.56 -3.11
C ILE A 218 -3.77 -25.67 -3.78
N PRO A 219 -2.48 -26.00 -3.60
CA PRO A 219 -1.40 -25.27 -4.21
C PRO A 219 -1.24 -25.68 -5.67
N LEU A 220 -1.04 -24.72 -6.55
CA LEU A 220 -0.79 -24.90 -7.97
C LEU A 220 0.52 -24.24 -8.36
N GLY A 221 1.36 -24.95 -9.08
CA GLY A 221 2.64 -24.45 -9.60
C GLY A 221 2.56 -23.94 -11.03
N ALA A 222 3.72 -23.92 -11.70
CA ALA A 222 3.82 -23.58 -13.12
C ALA A 222 2.94 -24.48 -13.98
N LYS A 223 2.54 -24.02 -15.16
CA LYS A 223 1.93 -24.85 -16.19
C LYS A 223 2.92 -25.95 -16.60
N LEU A 224 2.40 -27.13 -16.87
CA LEU A 224 3.21 -28.25 -17.36
C LEU A 224 3.42 -28.08 -18.86
N THR A 225 4.61 -28.48 -19.31
CA THR A 225 4.94 -28.50 -20.74
C THR A 225 4.85 -29.95 -21.23
N GLU A 226 4.15 -30.18 -22.29
CA GLU A 226 4.17 -31.44 -23.02
C GLU A 226 5.03 -31.30 -24.26
N THR A 227 5.89 -32.28 -24.54
CA THR A 227 6.72 -32.33 -25.71
C THR A 227 6.07 -33.33 -26.70
N ASP A 228 5.81 -32.89 -27.91
CA ASP A 228 5.27 -33.79 -28.97
C ASP A 228 6.36 -34.70 -29.59
N GLU A 229 5.95 -35.57 -30.52
CA GLU A 229 6.87 -36.49 -31.19
C GLU A 229 7.91 -35.79 -32.08
N ASP A 230 7.71 -34.50 -32.36
CA ASP A 230 8.60 -33.66 -33.17
C ASP A 230 9.49 -32.71 -32.30
N ASP A 231 9.62 -32.98 -30.99
CA ASP A 231 10.37 -32.18 -30.01
C ASP A 231 9.86 -30.73 -29.82
N ASN A 232 8.61 -30.43 -30.19
CA ASN A 232 8.02 -29.13 -29.89
C ASN A 232 7.41 -29.13 -28.50
N GLU A 233 7.78 -28.14 -27.69
CA GLU A 233 7.24 -27.91 -26.36
C GLU A 233 5.95 -27.10 -26.46
N THR A 234 4.87 -27.59 -25.88
CA THR A 234 3.60 -26.87 -25.75
C THR A 234 3.16 -26.79 -24.31
N GLU A 235 2.90 -25.58 -23.81
CA GLU A 235 2.31 -25.41 -22.49
C GLU A 235 0.89 -26.00 -22.46
N THR A 236 0.65 -26.83 -21.42
CA THR A 236 -0.70 -27.36 -21.16
C THR A 236 -1.48 -26.47 -20.23
N GLU A 237 -2.81 -26.62 -20.20
CA GLU A 237 -3.63 -25.98 -19.18
C GLU A 237 -3.49 -26.62 -17.79
N THR A 238 -2.82 -27.78 -17.71
CA THR A 238 -2.57 -28.50 -16.45
C THR A 238 -1.42 -27.83 -15.71
N ARG A 239 -1.61 -27.62 -14.41
CA ARG A 239 -0.57 -27.05 -13.55
C ARG A 239 0.09 -28.13 -12.68
N LEU A 240 1.33 -27.88 -12.31
CA LEU A 240 2.03 -28.69 -11.33
C LEU A 240 1.24 -28.69 -10.01
N ASP A 241 1.03 -29.87 -9.44
CA ASP A 241 0.44 -30.06 -8.11
C ASP A 241 1.40 -30.76 -7.15
N ILE A 242 0.95 -31.05 -5.93
CA ILE A 242 1.73 -31.71 -4.90
C ILE A 242 1.40 -33.18 -4.69
N THR A 243 0.54 -33.76 -5.49
CA THR A 243 0.01 -35.12 -5.31
C THR A 243 1.14 -36.15 -5.22
N ALA A 244 2.17 -36.03 -6.06
CA ALA A 244 3.29 -36.97 -6.11
C ALA A 244 4.20 -36.98 -4.84
N VAL A 245 4.17 -35.89 -4.05
CA VAL A 245 5.06 -35.66 -2.90
C VAL A 245 4.31 -35.50 -1.58
N ASN A 246 2.98 -35.66 -1.59
CA ASN A 246 2.09 -35.41 -0.44
C ASN A 246 1.09 -36.57 -0.22
N ASP A 247 1.60 -37.81 -0.22
CA ASP A 247 0.82 -39.02 0.04
C ASP A 247 -0.46 -39.13 -0.80
N GLY A 248 -0.39 -38.71 -2.08
CA GLY A 248 -1.51 -38.76 -2.99
C GLY A 248 -2.56 -37.65 -2.81
N LYS A 249 -2.31 -36.67 -1.93
CA LYS A 249 -3.21 -35.52 -1.71
C LYS A 249 -2.68 -34.31 -2.48
N ASN A 250 -3.56 -33.65 -3.20
CA ASN A 250 -3.24 -32.40 -3.90
C ASN A 250 -3.43 -31.14 -3.05
N TYR A 251 -3.59 -31.27 -1.73
CA TYR A 251 -3.87 -30.17 -0.81
C TYR A 251 -3.12 -30.30 0.53
N VAL A 252 -2.93 -29.19 1.20
CA VAL A 252 -2.53 -29.09 2.63
C VAL A 252 -3.69 -28.57 3.45
N TYR A 253 -3.75 -28.89 4.74
CA TYR A 253 -4.84 -28.43 5.60
C TYR A 253 -4.38 -28.29 7.07
N ASP A 254 -5.10 -27.46 7.82
CA ASP A 254 -4.96 -27.33 9.27
C ASP A 254 -6.00 -28.23 9.94
N ALA A 255 -5.55 -29.30 10.58
CA ALA A 255 -6.43 -30.29 11.18
C ALA A 255 -7.26 -29.72 12.34
N GLU A 256 -6.68 -28.81 13.15
CA GLU A 256 -7.38 -28.19 14.28
C GLU A 256 -8.46 -27.24 13.76
N ALA A 257 -8.15 -26.45 12.75
CA ALA A 257 -9.12 -25.54 12.13
C ALA A 257 -10.26 -26.31 11.42
N VAL A 258 -9.95 -27.44 10.77
CA VAL A 258 -10.98 -28.29 10.16
C VAL A 258 -11.90 -28.91 11.23
N GLU A 259 -11.38 -29.31 12.39
CA GLU A 259 -12.20 -29.82 13.49
C GLU A 259 -13.10 -28.72 14.10
N GLU A 260 -12.59 -27.48 14.16
CA GLU A 260 -13.30 -26.34 14.74
C GLU A 260 -14.45 -25.82 13.85
N ILE A 261 -14.17 -25.58 12.56
CA ILE A 261 -15.08 -24.86 11.65
C ILE A 261 -15.40 -25.62 10.35
N GLY A 262 -14.86 -26.81 10.15
CA GLY A 262 -15.06 -27.61 8.94
C GLY A 262 -14.11 -27.24 7.80
N TRP A 263 -14.36 -27.80 6.62
CA TRP A 263 -13.56 -27.60 5.43
C TRP A 263 -13.92 -26.28 4.74
N ILE A 264 -12.95 -25.36 4.64
CA ILE A 264 -13.04 -24.11 3.87
C ILE A 264 -11.84 -24.08 2.92
N TRP A 265 -12.13 -24.21 1.64
CA TRP A 265 -11.14 -24.43 0.60
C TRP A 265 -10.69 -23.12 -0.05
N THR A 266 -9.39 -23.03 -0.37
CA THR A 266 -8.83 -22.00 -1.23
C THR A 266 -7.84 -22.63 -2.21
N THR A 267 -7.46 -21.85 -3.23
CA THR A 267 -6.37 -22.18 -4.16
C THR A 267 -5.39 -21.04 -4.22
N GLU A 268 -4.10 -21.36 -4.37
CA GLU A 268 -3.07 -20.34 -4.59
C GLU A 268 -2.12 -20.85 -5.69
N VAL A 269 -1.76 -19.96 -6.61
CA VAL A 269 -0.93 -20.28 -7.77
C VAL A 269 0.44 -19.65 -7.63
N TRP A 270 1.50 -20.45 -7.72
CA TRP A 270 2.90 -20.02 -7.77
C TRP A 270 3.50 -20.37 -9.12
N GLU A 271 3.36 -19.48 -10.09
CA GLU A 271 3.77 -19.72 -11.49
C GLU A 271 5.28 -19.93 -11.65
N ASP A 272 6.08 -19.45 -10.70
CA ASP A 272 7.53 -19.59 -10.64
C ASP A 272 8.00 -20.96 -10.10
N VAL A 273 7.07 -21.80 -9.59
CA VAL A 273 7.41 -23.05 -8.95
C VAL A 273 7.22 -24.23 -9.91
N THR A 274 8.34 -24.82 -10.31
CA THR A 274 8.40 -25.96 -11.27
C THR A 274 8.67 -27.31 -10.60
N LEU A 275 8.86 -27.37 -9.28
CA LEU A 275 9.13 -28.61 -8.53
C LEU A 275 8.07 -28.81 -7.44
N ALA A 276 7.42 -30.00 -7.44
CA ALA A 276 6.36 -30.35 -6.50
C ALA A 276 6.80 -30.28 -5.03
N GLY A 277 8.04 -30.64 -4.70
CA GLY A 277 8.58 -30.54 -3.34
C GLY A 277 8.74 -29.07 -2.87
N ASN A 278 9.07 -28.17 -3.78
CA ASN A 278 9.13 -26.73 -3.47
C ASN A 278 7.72 -26.16 -3.28
N LEU A 279 6.77 -26.59 -4.12
CA LEU A 279 5.37 -26.21 -4.03
C LEU A 279 4.77 -26.65 -2.68
N LEU A 280 5.01 -27.89 -2.26
CA LEU A 280 4.58 -28.40 -0.95
C LEU A 280 5.16 -27.58 0.21
N ARG A 281 6.45 -27.23 0.14
CA ARG A 281 7.09 -26.40 1.17
C ARG A 281 6.48 -25.02 1.26
N LYS A 282 6.22 -24.34 0.11
CA LYS A 282 5.52 -23.05 0.08
C LYS A 282 4.10 -23.19 0.64
N ALA A 283 3.35 -24.21 0.26
CA ALA A 283 2.00 -24.46 0.75
C ALA A 283 1.96 -24.66 2.27
N ASN A 284 2.90 -25.43 2.83
CA ASN A 284 3.01 -25.63 4.29
C ASN A 284 3.38 -24.34 5.02
N ALA A 285 4.30 -23.53 4.49
CA ALA A 285 4.63 -22.24 5.06
C ALA A 285 3.41 -21.28 5.02
N ARG A 286 2.65 -21.30 3.93
CA ARG A 286 1.42 -20.49 3.78
C ARG A 286 0.34 -20.89 4.80
N SER A 287 0.13 -22.19 5.00
CA SER A 287 -0.88 -22.68 5.95
C SER A 287 -0.56 -22.34 7.40
N GLN A 288 0.72 -22.25 7.77
CA GLN A 288 1.15 -21.82 9.12
C GLN A 288 0.85 -20.35 9.39
N ASN A 289 0.73 -19.53 8.35
CA ASN A 289 0.43 -18.09 8.40
C ASN A 289 -1.02 -17.76 8.04
N TRP A 290 -1.94 -18.73 8.07
CA TRP A 290 -3.35 -18.44 7.83
C TRP A 290 -3.91 -17.47 8.86
N PRO A 291 -4.81 -16.58 8.45
CA PRO A 291 -5.42 -15.63 9.36
C PRO A 291 -6.13 -16.36 10.49
N LYS A 292 -5.57 -16.30 11.69
CA LYS A 292 -6.33 -16.54 12.91
C LYS A 292 -7.12 -15.27 13.14
N ALA A 293 -8.38 -15.38 13.59
CA ALA A 293 -9.26 -14.23 13.82
C ALA A 293 -8.47 -13.02 14.36
N SER A 294 -8.26 -12.00 13.51
CA SER A 294 -7.57 -10.78 13.92
C SER A 294 -8.57 -9.84 14.58
N PRO A 295 -8.29 -9.30 15.78
CA PRO A 295 -9.13 -8.26 16.34
C PRO A 295 -8.97 -6.98 15.52
N VAL A 296 -10.07 -6.45 14.99
CA VAL A 296 -10.13 -5.11 14.42
C VAL A 296 -10.51 -4.15 15.54
N TRP A 297 -9.67 -3.18 15.83
CA TRP A 297 -9.90 -2.14 16.82
C TRP A 297 -10.57 -0.94 16.15
N ASN A 298 -11.79 -0.59 16.54
CA ASN A 298 -12.54 0.58 16.07
C ASN A 298 -12.67 1.62 17.20
#